data_ee63cf721f905cbb5b621fbeb3efd5c4
#
_entry.id   ee63cf721f905cbb5b621fbeb3efd5c4
#
_cell.length_a   1.000
_cell.length_b   1.000
_cell.length_c   1.000
_cell.angle_alpha   90.00
_cell.angle_beta   90.00
_cell.angle_gamma   90.00
#
_symmetry.space_group_name_H-M   'P 1'
#
loop_
_entity.id
_entity.type
_entity.pdbx_description
1 polymer ?
#
loop_
_entity_poly.entity_id
_entity_poly.type
_entity_poly.pdbx_seq_one_letter_code
_entity_poly.pdbx_strand_id
1 'polypeptide(L)'
;DVYKRQVYGINTGFGLLANTKIEKDKLETLQRSIVLSHAAGFGDLMDDSTVRLMMVLKINSLARGYSGVRPLVINALIQLVNAGVYPCIPKKGSVGASGDLAPLSHMVLPLIGEGEVCIAGQIYSAKEGLAIAGLAPITLAAKEGLALLNGTQASTAFALEGLFRAEDLYAAGSVIGAMSVEAAMGSRSPFDARIHAVRGQQGQIDAALIYRHLLGESSEIAESHIDCEKVQDPYSLRCQPQVMGACLAQIRFAASVLLVEANGVTDNPLVFAAEDDIISGGNFHAEPVAMAADNLALAIAEIGSISERRMALLIDSHLSKLPAFLVNNGGVNSGFMIAQVTAAALASENKSLAHPASVDSLPTSANQEDHVSMATFAARRLADMAENTLGVLAVEYLAAAQGMDFRAPLKGAAAVEQAKALLRKEVSFYDVDRYFAPDIEKAAELLRHGRLNSLLPANLLSSF
;
A
#
# COMPACT_ATOMS: atom_id res chain seq x y z
N ASP A 1 -18.53 -38.32 -10.54
CA ASP A 1 -19.43 -38.93 -9.56
C ASP A 1 -19.77 -38.04 -8.34
N VAL A 2 -19.69 -36.72 -8.53
CA VAL A 2 -19.96 -35.68 -7.51
C VAL A 2 -21.34 -35.80 -6.87
N TYR A 3 -22.32 -36.42 -7.56
CA TYR A 3 -23.66 -36.58 -7.03
C TYR A 3 -23.84 -37.81 -6.10
N LYS A 4 -22.87 -38.70 -6.05
CA LYS A 4 -22.93 -39.89 -5.19
C LYS A 4 -22.31 -39.69 -3.81
N ARG A 5 -21.35 -38.78 -3.67
CA ARG A 5 -20.75 -38.44 -2.39
C ARG A 5 -21.00 -36.96 -2.05
N GLN A 6 -20.92 -36.60 -0.77
CA GLN A 6 -20.97 -35.21 -0.36
C GLN A 6 -19.62 -34.54 -0.69
N VAL A 7 -19.66 -33.42 -1.40
CA VAL A 7 -18.50 -32.62 -1.73
C VAL A 7 -18.78 -31.18 -1.28
N TYR A 8 -17.94 -30.69 -0.39
CA TYR A 8 -18.07 -29.35 0.20
C TYR A 8 -18.21 -28.28 -0.89
N GLY A 9 -19.14 -27.37 -0.69
CA GLY A 9 -19.40 -26.24 -1.59
C GLY A 9 -20.01 -26.57 -2.94
N ILE A 10 -20.25 -27.83 -3.23
CA ILE A 10 -20.88 -28.30 -4.47
C ILE A 10 -22.31 -28.77 -4.18
N ASN A 11 -22.47 -29.74 -3.29
CA ASN A 11 -23.76 -30.34 -2.93
C ASN A 11 -23.96 -30.44 -1.41
N THR A 12 -23.29 -29.58 -0.63
CA THR A 12 -23.47 -29.45 0.82
C THR A 12 -23.75 -28.01 1.18
N GLY A 13 -24.24 -27.78 2.41
CA GLY A 13 -24.20 -26.47 3.04
C GLY A 13 -22.78 -26.00 3.33
N PHE A 14 -22.63 -24.84 3.96
CA PHE A 14 -21.36 -24.17 4.22
C PHE A 14 -21.07 -24.02 5.72
N GLY A 15 -19.80 -23.89 6.10
CA GLY A 15 -19.37 -23.71 7.49
C GLY A 15 -19.90 -24.85 8.38
N LEU A 16 -20.59 -24.53 9.45
CA LEU A 16 -21.19 -25.50 10.38
C LEU A 16 -22.19 -26.44 9.69
N LEU A 17 -22.81 -26.02 8.56
CA LEU A 17 -23.77 -26.79 7.79
C LEU A 17 -23.12 -27.68 6.71
N ALA A 18 -21.81 -27.83 6.69
CA ALA A 18 -21.06 -28.60 5.69
C ALA A 18 -21.50 -30.08 5.56
N ASN A 19 -22.10 -30.65 6.60
CA ASN A 19 -22.62 -32.03 6.60
C ASN A 19 -24.05 -32.14 6.08
N THR A 20 -24.71 -31.03 5.74
CA THR A 20 -26.09 -31.04 5.21
C THR A 20 -26.05 -31.22 3.70
N LYS A 21 -26.51 -32.38 3.20
CA LYS A 21 -26.63 -32.66 1.75
C LYS A 21 -27.76 -31.83 1.14
N ILE A 22 -27.46 -31.22 -0.02
CA ILE A 22 -28.42 -30.41 -0.80
C ILE A 22 -28.85 -31.19 -2.03
N GLU A 23 -30.12 -31.25 -2.25
CA GLU A 23 -30.71 -31.93 -3.42
C GLU A 23 -30.39 -31.17 -4.71
N LYS A 24 -30.33 -31.93 -5.84
CA LYS A 24 -29.85 -31.40 -7.12
C LYS A 24 -30.66 -30.22 -7.64
N ASP A 25 -31.96 -30.25 -7.45
CA ASP A 25 -32.88 -29.17 -7.86
C ASP A 25 -32.74 -27.88 -7.10
N LYS A 26 -32.02 -27.89 -5.96
CA LYS A 26 -31.77 -26.73 -5.11
C LYS A 26 -30.35 -26.13 -5.24
N LEU A 27 -29.49 -26.71 -6.09
CA LEU A 27 -28.09 -26.28 -6.20
C LEU A 27 -27.95 -24.84 -6.74
N GLU A 28 -28.76 -24.44 -7.71
CA GLU A 28 -28.74 -23.05 -8.22
C GLU A 28 -29.21 -22.07 -7.16
N THR A 29 -30.27 -22.42 -6.43
CA THR A 29 -30.77 -21.62 -5.30
C THR A 29 -29.68 -21.49 -4.22
N LEU A 30 -28.96 -22.57 -3.92
CA LEU A 30 -27.85 -22.55 -2.96
C LEU A 30 -26.76 -21.57 -3.39
N GLN A 31 -26.32 -21.60 -4.66
CA GLN A 31 -25.26 -20.71 -5.15
C GLN A 31 -25.69 -19.24 -5.13
N ARG A 32 -26.94 -18.94 -5.47
CA ARG A 32 -27.48 -17.59 -5.35
C ARG A 32 -27.59 -17.15 -3.88
N SER A 33 -28.08 -18.01 -3.00
CA SER A 33 -28.31 -17.71 -1.59
C SER A 33 -27.01 -17.43 -0.85
N ILE A 34 -25.91 -18.13 -1.16
CA ILE A 34 -24.61 -17.87 -0.54
C ILE A 34 -24.10 -16.46 -0.93
N VAL A 35 -24.23 -16.07 -2.20
CA VAL A 35 -23.85 -14.71 -2.64
C VAL A 35 -24.66 -13.66 -1.88
N LEU A 36 -25.97 -13.79 -1.79
CA LEU A 36 -26.83 -12.82 -1.13
C LEU A 36 -26.55 -12.71 0.37
N SER A 37 -26.41 -13.84 1.06
CA SER A 37 -26.22 -13.89 2.51
C SER A 37 -24.83 -13.41 2.95
N HIS A 38 -23.83 -13.50 2.09
CA HIS A 38 -22.46 -13.11 2.38
C HIS A 38 -22.14 -11.66 1.96
N ALA A 39 -23.01 -11.01 1.20
CA ALA A 39 -22.89 -9.60 0.87
C ALA A 39 -23.31 -8.73 2.07
N ALA A 40 -22.50 -8.79 3.14
CA ALA A 40 -22.77 -8.19 4.45
C ALA A 40 -21.64 -7.20 4.88
N GLY A 41 -20.98 -6.58 3.90
CA GLY A 41 -19.97 -5.55 4.15
C GLY A 41 -20.55 -4.26 4.69
N PHE A 42 -19.70 -3.44 5.32
CA PHE A 42 -20.10 -2.18 5.97
C PHE A 42 -19.07 -1.07 5.75
N GLY A 43 -19.52 0.18 5.82
CA GLY A 43 -18.71 1.40 5.76
C GLY A 43 -18.55 1.94 4.34
N ASP A 44 -17.54 2.79 4.15
CA ASP A 44 -17.25 3.44 2.88
C ASP A 44 -16.95 2.42 1.78
N LEU A 45 -17.23 2.79 0.54
CA LEU A 45 -16.91 1.96 -0.62
C LEU A 45 -15.39 1.93 -0.89
N MET A 46 -14.92 0.82 -1.43
CA MET A 46 -13.56 0.71 -1.99
C MET A 46 -13.43 1.63 -3.21
N ASP A 47 -12.23 2.16 -3.40
CA ASP A 47 -11.92 2.95 -4.59
C ASP A 47 -11.94 2.06 -5.86
N ASP A 48 -12.36 2.62 -6.99
CA ASP A 48 -12.49 1.91 -8.26
C ASP A 48 -11.18 1.19 -8.67
N SER A 49 -10.02 1.78 -8.37
CA SER A 49 -8.71 1.18 -8.63
C SER A 49 -8.48 -0.11 -7.83
N THR A 50 -8.84 -0.13 -6.55
CA THR A 50 -8.76 -1.30 -5.67
C THR A 50 -9.74 -2.38 -6.11
N VAL A 51 -10.98 -2.01 -6.45
CA VAL A 51 -11.99 -2.95 -6.98
C VAL A 51 -11.53 -3.57 -8.28
N ARG A 52 -11.02 -2.76 -9.21
CA ARG A 52 -10.44 -3.24 -10.48
C ARG A 52 -9.32 -4.25 -10.25
N LEU A 53 -8.40 -3.94 -9.33
CA LEU A 53 -7.30 -4.84 -8.99
C LEU A 53 -7.82 -6.16 -8.41
N MET A 54 -8.78 -6.10 -7.47
CA MET A 54 -9.43 -7.27 -6.89
C MET A 54 -10.10 -8.14 -7.97
N MET A 55 -10.82 -7.54 -8.92
CA MET A 55 -11.44 -8.26 -10.05
C MET A 55 -10.39 -8.93 -10.94
N VAL A 56 -9.29 -8.25 -11.28
CA VAL A 56 -8.19 -8.81 -12.08
C VAL A 56 -7.55 -10.00 -11.37
N LEU A 57 -7.28 -9.89 -10.07
CA LEU A 57 -6.75 -10.98 -9.25
C LEU A 57 -7.69 -12.19 -9.25
N LYS A 58 -9.01 -11.94 -9.12
CA LYS A 58 -10.02 -13.01 -9.16
C LYS A 58 -10.09 -13.68 -10.53
N ILE A 59 -10.09 -12.91 -11.61
CA ILE A 59 -10.05 -13.42 -12.99
C ILE A 59 -8.81 -14.31 -13.18
N ASN A 60 -7.63 -13.84 -12.75
CA ASN A 60 -6.39 -14.60 -12.85
C ASN A 60 -6.46 -15.94 -12.11
N SER A 61 -6.93 -15.94 -10.87
CA SER A 61 -7.08 -17.14 -10.05
C SER A 61 -8.06 -18.16 -10.69
N LEU A 62 -9.23 -17.70 -11.14
CA LEU A 62 -10.25 -18.55 -11.78
C LEU A 62 -9.77 -19.11 -13.13
N ALA A 63 -9.06 -18.31 -13.93
CA ALA A 63 -8.54 -18.69 -15.25
C ALA A 63 -7.51 -19.83 -15.19
N ARG A 64 -6.92 -20.09 -14.02
CA ARG A 64 -6.01 -21.24 -13.83
C ARG A 64 -6.70 -22.60 -13.87
N GLY A 65 -8.04 -22.64 -13.81
CA GLY A 65 -8.85 -23.84 -14.06
C GLY A 65 -9.07 -24.77 -12.87
N TYR A 66 -8.61 -24.39 -11.65
CA TYR A 66 -8.77 -25.23 -10.45
C TYR A 66 -10.03 -24.96 -9.64
N SER A 67 -10.82 -23.95 -10.03
CA SER A 67 -12.02 -23.55 -9.28
C SER A 67 -13.32 -24.20 -9.78
N GLY A 68 -13.29 -24.87 -10.94
CA GLY A 68 -14.45 -25.56 -11.50
C GLY A 68 -15.59 -24.62 -11.93
N VAL A 69 -15.26 -23.46 -12.50
CA VAL A 69 -16.21 -22.46 -12.99
C VAL A 69 -16.28 -22.49 -14.52
N ARG A 70 -17.45 -22.13 -15.07
CA ARG A 70 -17.62 -22.00 -16.52
C ARG A 70 -16.88 -20.78 -17.06
N PRO A 71 -16.32 -20.85 -18.31
CA PRO A 71 -15.71 -19.68 -18.97
C PRO A 71 -16.63 -18.45 -19.05
N LEU A 72 -17.95 -18.66 -19.11
CA LEU A 72 -18.97 -17.59 -19.10
C LEU A 72 -18.77 -16.63 -17.89
N VAL A 73 -18.50 -17.17 -16.71
CA VAL A 73 -18.33 -16.39 -15.48
C VAL A 73 -17.08 -15.53 -15.55
N ILE A 74 -15.96 -16.11 -16.01
CA ILE A 74 -14.68 -15.39 -16.17
C ILE A 74 -14.83 -14.29 -17.23
N ASN A 75 -15.45 -14.61 -18.37
CA ASN A 75 -15.69 -13.65 -19.45
C ASN A 75 -16.59 -12.49 -19.01
N ALA A 76 -17.58 -12.73 -18.17
CA ALA A 76 -18.43 -11.66 -17.63
C ALA A 76 -17.64 -10.72 -16.73
N LEU A 77 -16.76 -11.23 -15.85
CA LEU A 77 -15.85 -10.39 -15.05
C LEU A 77 -14.90 -9.56 -15.93
N ILE A 78 -14.31 -10.16 -16.98
CA ILE A 78 -13.45 -9.46 -17.94
C ILE A 78 -14.21 -8.33 -18.65
N GLN A 79 -15.46 -8.57 -19.05
CA GLN A 79 -16.28 -7.57 -19.73
C GLN A 79 -16.60 -6.39 -18.80
N LEU A 80 -16.92 -6.64 -17.51
CA LEU A 80 -17.14 -5.57 -16.54
C LEU A 80 -15.87 -4.70 -16.38
N VAL A 81 -14.71 -5.33 -16.22
CA VAL A 81 -13.42 -4.61 -16.10
C VAL A 81 -13.15 -3.76 -17.34
N ASN A 82 -13.34 -4.33 -18.54
CA ASN A 82 -13.08 -3.64 -19.81
C ASN A 82 -14.07 -2.48 -20.07
N ALA A 83 -15.29 -2.60 -19.55
CA ALA A 83 -16.31 -1.55 -19.66
C ALA A 83 -16.16 -0.48 -18.57
N GLY A 84 -15.23 -0.61 -17.63
CA GLY A 84 -15.09 0.31 -16.49
C GLY A 84 -16.28 0.26 -15.53
N VAL A 85 -16.93 -0.88 -15.42
CA VAL A 85 -18.09 -1.11 -14.54
C VAL A 85 -17.60 -1.85 -13.29
N TYR A 86 -17.53 -1.15 -12.17
CA TYR A 86 -16.97 -1.67 -10.93
C TYR A 86 -18.07 -1.90 -9.88
N PRO A 87 -18.18 -3.12 -9.30
CA PRO A 87 -19.11 -3.38 -8.20
C PRO A 87 -18.88 -2.43 -7.01
N CYS A 88 -19.95 -1.95 -6.38
CA CYS A 88 -19.89 -1.18 -5.15
C CYS A 88 -19.59 -2.10 -3.97
N ILE A 89 -18.39 -2.01 -3.39
CA ILE A 89 -17.90 -2.93 -2.36
C ILE A 89 -17.53 -2.14 -1.10
N PRO A 90 -18.19 -2.39 0.05
CA PRO A 90 -17.78 -1.78 1.33
C PRO A 90 -16.39 -2.23 1.78
N LYS A 91 -15.61 -1.32 2.36
CA LYS A 91 -14.22 -1.54 2.81
C LYS A 91 -14.09 -2.51 4.00
N LYS A 92 -15.16 -2.75 4.75
CA LYS A 92 -15.14 -3.55 6.01
C LYS A 92 -16.09 -4.73 5.92
N GLY A 93 -15.69 -5.89 6.48
CA GLY A 93 -16.53 -7.09 6.53
C GLY A 93 -15.79 -8.41 6.35
N SER A 94 -14.45 -8.39 6.17
CA SER A 94 -13.64 -9.60 6.09
C SER A 94 -12.61 -9.64 7.22
N VAL A 95 -12.35 -10.84 7.73
CA VAL A 95 -11.27 -11.16 8.67
C VAL A 95 -10.19 -12.06 8.03
N GLY A 96 -10.31 -12.34 6.73
CA GLY A 96 -9.34 -13.13 5.97
C GLY A 96 -9.23 -14.59 6.44
N ALA A 97 -10.33 -15.17 6.90
CA ALA A 97 -10.39 -16.55 7.43
C ALA A 97 -10.65 -17.57 6.32
N SER A 98 -11.93 -17.66 5.85
CA SER A 98 -12.31 -18.44 4.68
C SER A 98 -12.09 -17.67 3.36
N GLY A 99 -11.07 -16.82 3.34
CA GLY A 99 -10.87 -15.78 2.35
C GLY A 99 -11.73 -14.54 2.65
N ASP A 100 -11.84 -13.69 1.65
CA ASP A 100 -12.51 -12.40 1.74
C ASP A 100 -13.99 -12.50 1.33
N LEU A 101 -14.78 -13.31 2.07
CA LEU A 101 -16.14 -13.69 1.67
C LEU A 101 -17.05 -12.48 1.41
N ALA A 102 -17.17 -11.54 2.34
CA ALA A 102 -18.09 -10.41 2.20
C ALA A 102 -17.71 -9.49 1.02
N PRO A 103 -16.48 -8.97 0.88
CA PRO A 103 -16.13 -8.13 -0.26
C PRO A 103 -16.22 -8.87 -1.59
N LEU A 104 -15.82 -10.14 -1.66
CA LEU A 104 -15.96 -10.93 -2.89
C LEU A 104 -17.44 -11.21 -3.22
N SER A 105 -18.30 -11.35 -2.21
CA SER A 105 -19.74 -11.46 -2.42
C SER A 105 -20.33 -10.19 -3.04
N HIS A 106 -19.98 -9.01 -2.52
CA HIS A 106 -20.36 -7.74 -3.14
C HIS A 106 -19.85 -7.61 -4.57
N MET A 107 -18.63 -8.10 -4.88
CA MET A 107 -18.10 -8.13 -6.24
C MET A 107 -18.99 -8.94 -7.19
N VAL A 108 -19.61 -10.01 -6.70
CA VAL A 108 -20.40 -10.97 -7.48
C VAL A 108 -21.85 -10.52 -7.65
N LEU A 109 -22.41 -9.72 -6.74
CA LEU A 109 -23.81 -9.29 -6.80
C LEU A 109 -24.24 -8.80 -8.20
N PRO A 110 -23.48 -7.95 -8.92
CA PRO A 110 -23.89 -7.49 -10.23
C PRO A 110 -24.04 -8.63 -11.25
N LEU A 111 -23.20 -9.67 -11.18
CA LEU A 111 -23.30 -10.80 -12.12
C LEU A 111 -24.65 -11.54 -12.05
N ILE A 112 -25.29 -11.52 -10.87
CA ILE A 112 -26.63 -12.12 -10.67
C ILE A 112 -27.76 -11.09 -10.74
N GLY A 113 -27.47 -9.84 -11.16
CA GLY A 113 -28.44 -8.75 -11.33
C GLY A 113 -28.85 -8.04 -10.05
N GLU A 114 -28.06 -8.17 -8.96
CA GLU A 114 -28.31 -7.56 -7.64
C GLU A 114 -27.25 -6.52 -7.30
N GLY A 115 -27.56 -5.65 -6.36
CA GLY A 115 -26.63 -4.62 -5.87
C GLY A 115 -26.41 -3.46 -6.84
N GLU A 116 -25.27 -2.79 -6.68
CA GLU A 116 -24.94 -1.54 -7.37
C GLU A 116 -23.51 -1.61 -7.95
N VAL A 117 -23.28 -0.75 -8.96
CA VAL A 117 -21.97 -0.58 -9.60
C VAL A 117 -21.61 0.90 -9.71
N CYS A 118 -20.32 1.19 -9.70
CA CYS A 118 -19.76 2.52 -9.98
C CYS A 118 -19.24 2.57 -11.43
N ILE A 119 -19.59 3.63 -12.14
CA ILE A 119 -19.11 3.91 -13.51
C ILE A 119 -18.73 5.40 -13.56
N ALA A 120 -17.46 5.67 -13.77
CA ALA A 120 -16.92 7.04 -13.79
C ALA A 120 -17.35 7.89 -12.56
N GLY A 121 -17.36 7.30 -11.37
CA GLY A 121 -17.71 7.96 -10.11
C GLY A 121 -19.22 8.10 -9.85
N GLN A 122 -20.08 7.53 -10.70
CA GLN A 122 -21.54 7.53 -10.51
C GLN A 122 -22.05 6.11 -10.21
N ILE A 123 -23.03 6.01 -9.32
CA ILE A 123 -23.63 4.73 -8.91
C ILE A 123 -24.86 4.43 -9.76
N TYR A 124 -24.92 3.20 -10.26
CA TYR A 124 -26.02 2.63 -11.04
C TYR A 124 -26.48 1.31 -10.43
N SER A 125 -27.70 0.89 -10.74
CA SER A 125 -28.12 -0.48 -10.43
C SER A 125 -27.29 -1.51 -11.19
N ALA A 126 -27.14 -2.70 -10.62
CA ALA A 126 -26.44 -3.81 -11.29
C ALA A 126 -26.98 -4.10 -12.69
N LYS A 127 -28.30 -4.02 -12.90
CA LYS A 127 -28.92 -4.26 -14.20
C LYS A 127 -28.54 -3.23 -15.24
N GLU A 128 -28.50 -1.97 -14.88
CA GLU A 128 -28.03 -0.88 -15.76
C GLU A 128 -26.54 -1.05 -16.09
N GLY A 129 -25.71 -1.35 -15.08
CA GLY A 129 -24.30 -1.62 -15.28
C GLY A 129 -24.01 -2.81 -16.18
N LEU A 130 -24.73 -3.92 -16.00
CA LEU A 130 -24.63 -5.07 -16.89
C LEU A 130 -25.03 -4.73 -18.34
N ALA A 131 -26.12 -3.99 -18.53
CA ALA A 131 -26.55 -3.56 -19.87
C ALA A 131 -25.48 -2.67 -20.55
N ILE A 132 -24.84 -1.76 -19.81
CA ILE A 132 -23.73 -0.93 -20.30
C ILE A 132 -22.54 -1.81 -20.73
N ALA A 133 -22.23 -2.85 -19.95
CA ALA A 133 -21.18 -3.83 -20.29
C ALA A 133 -21.59 -4.84 -21.40
N GLY A 134 -22.82 -4.75 -21.93
CA GLY A 134 -23.32 -5.71 -22.93
C GLY A 134 -23.60 -7.10 -22.35
N LEU A 135 -23.93 -7.17 -21.05
CA LEU A 135 -24.20 -8.40 -20.30
C LEU A 135 -25.66 -8.48 -19.84
N ALA A 136 -26.11 -9.68 -19.56
CA ALA A 136 -27.33 -9.98 -18.81
C ALA A 136 -26.97 -10.73 -17.51
N PRO A 137 -27.84 -10.69 -16.49
CA PRO A 137 -27.65 -11.51 -15.30
C PRO A 137 -27.46 -12.98 -15.62
N ILE A 138 -26.52 -13.63 -14.92
CA ILE A 138 -26.21 -15.05 -15.10
C ILE A 138 -26.77 -15.86 -13.94
N THR A 139 -27.23 -17.09 -14.24
CA THR A 139 -27.55 -18.10 -13.24
C THR A 139 -26.29 -18.89 -12.92
N LEU A 140 -25.88 -18.87 -11.64
CA LEU A 140 -24.70 -19.58 -11.16
C LEU A 140 -24.95 -21.08 -11.10
N ALA A 141 -24.04 -21.85 -11.67
CA ALA A 141 -24.06 -23.33 -11.59
C ALA A 141 -23.45 -23.82 -10.26
N ALA A 142 -23.53 -25.10 -9.98
CA ALA A 142 -22.93 -25.71 -8.78
C ALA A 142 -21.46 -25.32 -8.62
N LYS A 143 -21.05 -24.98 -7.40
CA LYS A 143 -19.75 -24.45 -7.00
C LYS A 143 -19.46 -23.00 -7.42
N GLU A 144 -20.06 -22.44 -8.45
CA GLU A 144 -19.69 -21.11 -8.96
C GLU A 144 -19.89 -19.98 -7.94
N GLY A 145 -20.94 -20.05 -7.13
CA GLY A 145 -21.13 -19.10 -6.03
C GLY A 145 -19.96 -19.14 -5.06
N LEU A 146 -19.64 -20.30 -4.50
CA LEU A 146 -18.51 -20.44 -3.57
C LEU A 146 -17.18 -20.09 -4.22
N ALA A 147 -16.90 -20.53 -5.44
CA ALA A 147 -15.65 -20.24 -6.15
C ALA A 147 -15.41 -18.73 -6.35
N LEU A 148 -16.47 -17.98 -6.55
CA LEU A 148 -16.42 -16.52 -6.69
C LEU A 148 -16.17 -15.80 -5.36
N LEU A 149 -16.71 -16.31 -4.26
CA LEU A 149 -16.58 -15.71 -2.93
C LEU A 149 -15.29 -16.11 -2.20
N ASN A 150 -14.77 -17.30 -2.47
CA ASN A 150 -13.65 -17.87 -1.74
C ASN A 150 -12.32 -17.40 -2.33
N GLY A 151 -11.41 -16.92 -1.47
CA GLY A 151 -10.10 -16.47 -1.87
C GLY A 151 -9.66 -15.16 -1.20
N THR A 152 -8.41 -14.75 -1.42
CA THR A 152 -7.71 -13.67 -0.74
C THR A 152 -7.64 -12.36 -1.54
N GLN A 153 -8.45 -12.22 -2.60
CA GLN A 153 -8.26 -11.17 -3.60
C GLN A 153 -8.50 -9.76 -3.08
N ALA A 154 -9.41 -9.55 -2.11
CA ALA A 154 -9.64 -8.23 -1.55
C ALA A 154 -8.47 -7.81 -0.64
N SER A 155 -8.03 -8.68 0.25
CA SER A 155 -6.85 -8.45 1.10
C SER A 155 -5.60 -8.21 0.25
N THR A 156 -5.39 -9.01 -0.79
CA THR A 156 -4.26 -8.89 -1.72
C THR A 156 -4.32 -7.58 -2.51
N ALA A 157 -5.49 -7.14 -2.96
CA ALA A 157 -5.65 -5.87 -3.66
C ALA A 157 -5.26 -4.68 -2.77
N PHE A 158 -5.75 -4.63 -1.53
CA PHE A 158 -5.34 -3.61 -0.57
C PHE A 158 -3.83 -3.65 -0.25
N ALA A 159 -3.26 -4.86 -0.12
CA ALA A 159 -1.83 -5.01 0.18
C ALA A 159 -0.95 -4.56 -0.99
N LEU A 160 -1.34 -4.84 -2.24
CA LEU A 160 -0.65 -4.37 -3.45
C LEU A 160 -0.73 -2.83 -3.59
N GLU A 161 -1.89 -2.24 -3.34
CA GLU A 161 -2.02 -0.78 -3.29
C GLU A 161 -1.08 -0.18 -2.23
N GLY A 162 -1.05 -0.78 -1.03
CA GLY A 162 -0.13 -0.39 0.04
C GLY A 162 1.34 -0.56 -0.35
N LEU A 163 1.70 -1.61 -1.09
CA LEU A 163 3.04 -1.83 -1.60
C LEU A 163 3.46 -0.72 -2.57
N PHE A 164 2.66 -0.39 -3.57
CA PHE A 164 2.97 0.65 -4.53
C PHE A 164 3.16 2.01 -3.85
N ARG A 165 2.27 2.36 -2.91
CA ARG A 165 2.44 3.57 -2.10
C ARG A 165 3.72 3.55 -1.25
N ALA A 166 4.07 2.40 -0.64
CA ALA A 166 5.29 2.27 0.14
C ALA A 166 6.56 2.46 -0.71
N GLU A 167 6.56 1.99 -1.96
CA GLU A 167 7.66 2.20 -2.90
C GLU A 167 7.80 3.69 -3.29
N ASP A 168 6.71 4.38 -3.57
CA ASP A 168 6.71 5.83 -3.83
C ASP A 168 7.21 6.63 -2.62
N LEU A 169 6.76 6.28 -1.40
CA LEU A 169 7.20 6.91 -0.16
C LEU A 169 8.69 6.66 0.11
N TYR A 170 9.18 5.45 -0.18
CA TYR A 170 10.60 5.11 -0.06
C TYR A 170 11.45 5.95 -1.01
N ALA A 171 11.01 6.08 -2.27
CA ALA A 171 11.69 6.90 -3.27
C ALA A 171 11.73 8.37 -2.84
N ALA A 172 10.58 8.94 -2.49
CA ALA A 172 10.47 10.32 -2.03
C ALA A 172 11.31 10.56 -0.77
N GLY A 173 11.21 9.68 0.24
CA GLY A 173 11.94 9.78 1.51
C GLY A 173 13.46 9.72 1.33
N SER A 174 13.95 8.97 0.34
CA SER A 174 15.36 8.91 -0.01
C SER A 174 15.86 10.23 -0.62
N VAL A 175 15.11 10.78 -1.58
CA VAL A 175 15.45 12.07 -2.22
C VAL A 175 15.41 13.22 -1.21
N ILE A 176 14.33 13.31 -0.44
CA ILE A 176 14.15 14.36 0.56
C ILE A 176 15.20 14.23 1.68
N GLY A 177 15.53 12.99 2.08
CA GLY A 177 16.60 12.71 3.02
C GLY A 177 17.98 13.21 2.55
N ALA A 178 18.29 13.06 1.25
CA ALA A 178 19.49 13.62 0.64
C ALA A 178 19.45 15.16 0.62
N MET A 179 18.28 15.78 0.34
CA MET A 179 18.10 17.22 0.45
C MET A 179 18.36 17.73 1.88
N SER A 180 17.88 16.99 2.89
CA SER A 180 18.09 17.32 4.30
C SER A 180 19.58 17.23 4.71
N VAL A 181 20.34 16.29 4.12
CA VAL A 181 21.82 16.25 4.32
C VAL A 181 22.46 17.52 3.81
N GLU A 182 22.14 17.98 2.59
CA GLU A 182 22.68 19.23 2.04
C GLU A 182 22.24 20.44 2.86
N ALA A 183 20.94 20.56 3.18
CA ALA A 183 20.41 21.68 3.95
C ALA A 183 21.07 21.81 5.33
N ALA A 184 21.33 20.69 6.02
CA ALA A 184 21.96 20.65 7.34
C ALA A 184 23.50 20.70 7.28
N MET A 185 24.11 20.79 6.10
CA MET A 185 25.57 20.64 5.89
C MET A 185 26.07 19.36 6.56
N GLY A 186 25.42 18.23 6.23
CA GLY A 186 25.72 16.92 6.78
C GLY A 186 26.92 16.27 6.08
N SER A 187 27.65 15.42 6.81
CA SER A 187 28.77 14.67 6.27
C SER A 187 28.31 13.61 5.27
N ARG A 188 29.06 13.45 4.19
CA ARG A 188 28.89 12.37 3.20
C ARG A 188 29.59 11.07 3.57
N SER A 189 30.52 11.12 4.56
CA SER A 189 31.28 9.94 5.00
C SER A 189 30.40 8.75 5.43
N PRO A 190 29.22 8.94 6.07
CA PRO A 190 28.35 7.82 6.43
C PRO A 190 27.80 7.00 5.27
N PHE A 191 27.86 7.52 4.04
CA PHE A 191 27.38 6.84 2.83
C PHE A 191 28.48 6.09 2.09
N ASP A 192 29.73 6.05 2.61
CA ASP A 192 30.85 5.32 1.98
C ASP A 192 30.52 3.82 1.83
N ALA A 193 30.72 3.29 0.62
CA ALA A 193 30.37 1.91 0.26
C ALA A 193 31.01 0.86 1.19
N ARG A 194 32.24 1.12 1.67
CA ARG A 194 32.99 0.20 2.53
C ARG A 194 32.30 -0.07 3.86
N ILE A 195 31.65 0.95 4.45
CA ILE A 195 30.90 0.82 5.71
C ILE A 195 29.80 -0.21 5.57
N HIS A 196 29.06 -0.16 4.46
CA HIS A 196 27.90 -1.00 4.22
C HIS A 196 28.26 -2.40 3.78
N ALA A 197 29.35 -2.52 2.97
CA ALA A 197 29.87 -3.80 2.50
C ALA A 197 30.32 -4.70 3.65
N VAL A 198 31.04 -4.17 4.64
CA VAL A 198 31.53 -4.97 5.78
C VAL A 198 30.42 -5.43 6.73
N ARG A 199 29.25 -4.75 6.71
CA ARG A 199 28.06 -5.19 7.46
C ARG A 199 27.25 -6.25 6.72
N GLY A 200 27.23 -6.21 5.37
CA GLY A 200 26.65 -7.24 4.50
C GLY A 200 25.12 -7.21 4.38
N GLN A 201 24.40 -6.23 4.94
CA GLN A 201 22.96 -6.09 4.77
C GLN A 201 22.64 -5.51 3.39
N GLN A 202 22.03 -6.30 2.50
CA GLN A 202 21.81 -5.89 1.10
C GLN A 202 20.96 -4.61 0.98
N GLY A 203 19.86 -4.51 1.71
CA GLY A 203 19.02 -3.31 1.70
C GLY A 203 19.80 -2.04 2.11
N GLN A 204 20.72 -2.16 3.09
CA GLN A 204 21.57 -1.05 3.52
C GLN A 204 22.62 -0.69 2.44
N ILE A 205 23.18 -1.67 1.76
CA ILE A 205 24.13 -1.47 0.64
C ILE A 205 23.44 -0.70 -0.48
N ASP A 206 22.23 -1.11 -0.84
CA ASP A 206 21.44 -0.48 -1.89
C ASP A 206 20.98 0.93 -1.49
N ALA A 207 20.52 1.13 -0.25
CA ALA A 207 20.17 2.46 0.25
C ALA A 207 21.38 3.41 0.22
N ALA A 208 22.56 2.96 0.64
CA ALA A 208 23.77 3.76 0.57
C ALA A 208 24.16 4.10 -0.90
N LEU A 209 23.94 3.19 -1.84
CA LEU A 209 24.13 3.46 -3.27
C LEU A 209 23.17 4.56 -3.75
N ILE A 210 21.90 4.53 -3.34
CA ILE A 210 20.92 5.57 -3.65
C ILE A 210 21.43 6.93 -3.15
N TYR A 211 21.83 7.02 -1.89
CA TYR A 211 22.31 8.29 -1.33
C TYR A 211 23.58 8.80 -2.02
N ARG A 212 24.52 7.92 -2.36
CA ARG A 212 25.70 8.32 -3.16
C ARG A 212 25.32 8.81 -4.55
N HIS A 213 24.34 8.19 -5.19
CA HIS A 213 23.81 8.65 -6.48
C HIS A 213 23.19 10.05 -6.37
N LEU A 214 22.33 10.25 -5.37
CA LEU A 214 21.60 11.52 -5.16
C LEU A 214 22.55 12.67 -4.78
N LEU A 215 23.51 12.40 -3.89
CA LEU A 215 24.49 13.39 -3.41
C LEU A 215 25.64 13.64 -4.42
N GLY A 216 25.85 12.73 -5.38
CA GLY A 216 26.94 12.80 -6.33
C GLY A 216 28.34 12.71 -5.67
N GLU A 217 29.38 13.00 -6.40
CA GLU A 217 30.76 12.99 -5.88
C GLU A 217 31.01 14.16 -4.94
N SER A 218 30.53 15.36 -5.27
CA SER A 218 30.63 16.58 -4.45
C SER A 218 29.51 17.56 -4.77
N SER A 219 29.44 18.65 -3.98
CA SER A 219 28.62 19.84 -4.21
C SER A 219 29.29 21.07 -3.56
N GLU A 220 28.91 22.28 -3.99
CA GLU A 220 29.43 23.50 -3.37
C GLU A 220 29.12 23.55 -1.88
N ILE A 221 27.92 23.09 -1.46
CA ILE A 221 27.54 22.97 -0.05
C ILE A 221 28.48 22.01 0.68
N ALA A 222 28.72 20.82 0.13
CA ALA A 222 29.58 19.81 0.76
C ALA A 222 31.04 20.31 0.89
N GLU A 223 31.56 20.98 -0.14
CA GLU A 223 32.93 21.54 -0.14
C GLU A 223 33.10 22.70 0.88
N SER A 224 32.03 23.43 1.12
CA SER A 224 32.08 24.59 2.01
C SER A 224 32.34 24.25 3.49
N HIS A 225 32.21 23.00 3.91
CA HIS A 225 32.34 22.58 5.32
C HIS A 225 33.21 21.33 5.53
N ILE A 226 34.15 21.06 4.63
CA ILE A 226 35.08 19.90 4.74
C ILE A 226 35.84 19.94 6.08
N ASP A 227 36.27 21.11 6.51
CA ASP A 227 37.05 21.33 7.75
C ASP A 227 36.16 21.81 8.92
N CYS A 228 34.88 21.44 8.96
CA CYS A 228 33.98 21.86 10.04
C CYS A 228 34.30 21.15 11.37
N GLU A 229 34.02 21.85 12.50
CA GLU A 229 34.22 21.30 13.84
C GLU A 229 33.28 20.15 14.22
N LYS A 230 32.27 19.86 13.38
CA LYS A 230 31.27 18.83 13.63
C LYS A 230 31.87 17.43 13.46
N VAL A 231 32.03 16.70 14.58
CA VAL A 231 32.62 15.35 14.56
C VAL A 231 31.67 14.33 13.97
N GLN A 232 30.37 14.40 14.30
CA GLN A 232 29.34 13.48 13.80
C GLN A 232 27.98 14.18 13.67
N ASP A 233 27.23 13.78 12.63
CA ASP A 233 25.84 14.16 12.47
C ASP A 233 24.90 13.35 13.39
N PRO A 234 23.72 13.88 13.75
CA PRO A 234 22.65 13.09 14.36
C PRO A 234 22.25 11.89 13.50
N TYR A 235 21.69 10.86 14.14
CA TYR A 235 21.36 9.58 13.49
C TYR A 235 20.37 9.73 12.33
N SER A 236 19.42 10.66 12.40
CA SER A 236 18.47 10.92 11.33
C SER A 236 19.14 11.37 10.02
N LEU A 237 20.35 11.90 10.06
CA LEU A 237 21.18 12.19 8.88
C LEU A 237 22.12 11.03 8.53
N ARG A 238 22.95 10.57 9.49
CA ARG A 238 24.02 9.63 9.19
C ARG A 238 23.62 8.15 9.17
N CYS A 239 22.50 7.78 9.81
CA CYS A 239 22.00 6.41 9.83
C CYS A 239 20.90 6.14 8.79
N GLN A 240 20.71 7.05 7.83
CA GLN A 240 19.72 6.85 6.77
C GLN A 240 19.93 5.54 5.98
N PRO A 241 21.14 5.12 5.59
CA PRO A 241 21.33 3.85 4.91
C PRO A 241 20.88 2.64 5.73
N GLN A 242 21.08 2.67 7.06
CA GLN A 242 20.70 1.59 7.95
C GLN A 242 19.16 1.50 8.09
N VAL A 243 18.50 2.62 8.31
CA VAL A 243 17.05 2.67 8.52
C VAL A 243 16.29 2.46 7.22
N MET A 244 16.59 3.25 6.19
CA MET A 244 15.95 3.11 4.89
C MET A 244 16.28 1.76 4.24
N GLY A 245 17.47 1.22 4.47
CA GLY A 245 17.83 -0.12 4.01
C GLY A 245 17.02 -1.23 4.67
N ALA A 246 16.69 -1.09 5.94
CA ALA A 246 15.77 -2.01 6.63
C ALA A 246 14.35 -1.92 6.05
N CYS A 247 13.85 -0.70 5.82
CA CYS A 247 12.55 -0.49 5.16
C CYS A 247 12.52 -1.11 3.75
N LEU A 248 13.57 -0.91 2.95
CA LEU A 248 13.69 -1.49 1.60
C LEU A 248 13.63 -3.02 1.64
N ALA A 249 14.30 -3.65 2.60
CA ALA A 249 14.26 -5.11 2.76
C ALA A 249 12.85 -5.62 3.07
N GLN A 250 12.06 -4.91 3.90
CA GLN A 250 10.69 -5.28 4.21
C GLN A 250 9.75 -5.05 3.01
N ILE A 251 9.92 -3.96 2.28
CA ILE A 251 9.15 -3.69 1.04
C ILE A 251 9.39 -4.81 0.02
N ARG A 252 10.65 -5.19 -0.22
CA ARG A 252 11.01 -6.28 -1.14
C ARG A 252 10.49 -7.65 -0.69
N PHE A 253 10.53 -7.93 0.62
CA PHE A 253 9.94 -9.14 1.18
C PHE A 253 8.44 -9.19 0.91
N ALA A 254 7.71 -8.13 1.23
CA ALA A 254 6.28 -8.04 0.98
C ALA A 254 5.95 -8.18 -0.50
N ALA A 255 6.70 -7.50 -1.38
CA ALA A 255 6.55 -7.61 -2.83
C ALA A 255 6.69 -9.05 -3.33
N SER A 256 7.68 -9.80 -2.82
CA SER A 256 7.88 -11.21 -3.19
C SER A 256 6.73 -12.12 -2.77
N VAL A 257 6.16 -11.91 -1.58
CA VAL A 257 4.99 -12.65 -1.09
C VAL A 257 3.75 -12.31 -1.91
N LEU A 258 3.49 -11.02 -2.11
CA LEU A 258 2.30 -10.55 -2.82
C LEU A 258 2.32 -10.93 -4.31
N LEU A 259 3.49 -11.01 -4.94
CA LEU A 259 3.63 -11.49 -6.32
C LEU A 259 3.20 -12.95 -6.45
N VAL A 260 3.56 -13.81 -5.50
CA VAL A 260 3.13 -15.22 -5.46
C VAL A 260 1.63 -15.29 -5.23
N GLU A 261 1.11 -14.55 -4.26
CA GLU A 261 -0.32 -14.54 -3.92
C GLU A 261 -1.18 -14.05 -5.07
N ALA A 262 -0.78 -13.00 -5.76
CA ALA A 262 -1.47 -12.45 -6.94
C ALA A 262 -1.60 -13.45 -8.09
N ASN A 263 -0.70 -14.44 -8.16
CA ASN A 263 -0.70 -15.50 -9.15
C ASN A 263 -1.17 -16.84 -8.61
N GLY A 264 -1.55 -16.91 -7.34
CA GLY A 264 -2.00 -18.11 -6.66
C GLY A 264 -3.45 -18.49 -6.97
N VAL A 265 -3.81 -19.73 -6.64
CA VAL A 265 -5.19 -20.20 -6.57
C VAL A 265 -5.56 -20.33 -5.10
N THR A 266 -6.40 -19.41 -4.63
CA THR A 266 -6.76 -19.26 -3.22
C THR A 266 -8.19 -19.67 -2.94
N ASP A 267 -8.72 -20.60 -3.71
CA ASP A 267 -10.06 -21.18 -3.62
C ASP A 267 -10.08 -22.47 -2.79
N ASN A 268 -11.28 -22.92 -2.44
CA ASN A 268 -11.56 -24.21 -1.81
C ASN A 268 -13.03 -24.64 -2.07
N PRO A 269 -13.27 -25.94 -2.37
CA PRO A 269 -12.31 -26.99 -2.71
C PRO A 269 -11.66 -26.76 -4.08
N LEU A 270 -10.49 -27.34 -4.29
CA LEU A 270 -9.81 -27.32 -5.59
C LEU A 270 -10.20 -28.52 -6.43
N VAL A 271 -10.34 -28.28 -7.74
CA VAL A 271 -10.70 -29.31 -8.74
C VAL A 271 -9.47 -29.64 -9.57
N PHE A 272 -9.01 -30.87 -9.48
CA PHE A 272 -7.92 -31.44 -10.26
C PHE A 272 -8.51 -32.31 -11.38
N ALA A 273 -8.88 -31.66 -12.48
CA ALA A 273 -9.63 -32.32 -13.55
C ALA A 273 -8.85 -33.44 -14.26
N ALA A 274 -7.53 -33.34 -14.34
CA ALA A 274 -6.68 -34.36 -14.96
C ALA A 274 -6.62 -35.64 -14.12
N GLU A 275 -6.72 -35.51 -12.80
CA GLU A 275 -6.69 -36.62 -11.84
C GLU A 275 -8.09 -37.10 -11.43
N ASP A 276 -9.15 -36.46 -11.94
CA ASP A 276 -10.56 -36.71 -11.56
C ASP A 276 -10.78 -36.58 -10.03
N ASP A 277 -10.12 -35.59 -9.42
CA ASP A 277 -10.14 -35.38 -7.95
C ASP A 277 -10.62 -34.01 -7.54
N ILE A 278 -11.22 -33.93 -6.35
CA ILE A 278 -11.65 -32.69 -5.69
C ILE A 278 -11.17 -32.73 -4.25
N ILE A 279 -10.28 -31.79 -3.92
CA ILE A 279 -9.59 -31.76 -2.64
C ILE A 279 -9.96 -30.49 -1.86
N SER A 280 -10.39 -30.69 -0.60
CA SER A 280 -10.63 -29.58 0.32
C SER A 280 -9.37 -29.30 1.14
N GLY A 281 -8.98 -28.01 1.18
CA GLY A 281 -7.79 -27.52 1.88
C GLY A 281 -8.04 -26.15 2.50
N GLY A 282 -6.98 -25.35 2.68
CA GLY A 282 -7.00 -24.06 3.36
C GLY A 282 -6.38 -22.91 2.57
N ASN A 283 -6.30 -22.99 1.24
CA ASN A 283 -5.62 -21.97 0.42
C ASN A 283 -6.28 -20.58 0.49
N PHE A 284 -7.47 -20.48 1.03
CA PHE A 284 -8.18 -19.22 1.28
C PHE A 284 -7.65 -18.45 2.50
N HIS A 285 -6.82 -19.06 3.36
CA HIS A 285 -6.34 -18.41 4.57
C HIS A 285 -5.29 -17.36 4.24
N ALA A 286 -5.61 -16.09 4.52
CA ALA A 286 -4.83 -14.96 4.04
C ALA A 286 -3.64 -14.57 4.97
N GLU A 287 -3.16 -15.49 5.82
CA GLU A 287 -2.02 -15.21 6.73
C GLU A 287 -0.77 -14.69 6.02
N PRO A 288 -0.36 -15.22 4.84
CA PRO A 288 0.80 -14.66 4.13
C PRO A 288 0.62 -13.19 3.76
N VAL A 289 -0.61 -12.80 3.36
CA VAL A 289 -0.95 -11.41 3.05
C VAL A 289 -0.94 -10.53 4.31
N ALA A 290 -1.49 -11.03 5.43
CA ALA A 290 -1.51 -10.32 6.70
C ALA A 290 -0.09 -9.98 7.18
N MET A 291 0.82 -10.96 7.18
CA MET A 291 2.20 -10.75 7.59
C MET A 291 2.97 -9.84 6.63
N ALA A 292 2.75 -9.95 5.33
CA ALA A 292 3.33 -9.04 4.35
C ALA A 292 2.84 -7.59 4.56
N ALA A 293 1.55 -7.40 4.82
CA ALA A 293 0.98 -6.09 5.10
C ALA A 293 1.49 -5.50 6.42
N ASP A 294 1.67 -6.29 7.47
CA ASP A 294 2.26 -5.84 8.73
C ASP A 294 3.72 -5.39 8.53
N ASN A 295 4.51 -6.09 7.72
CA ASN A 295 5.87 -5.66 7.37
C ASN A 295 5.87 -4.33 6.58
N LEU A 296 4.92 -4.13 5.65
CA LEU A 296 4.75 -2.85 4.95
C LEU A 296 4.36 -1.74 5.93
N ALA A 297 3.47 -2.00 6.89
CA ALA A 297 3.08 -1.03 7.91
C ALA A 297 4.29 -0.54 8.73
N LEU A 298 5.18 -1.45 9.14
CA LEU A 298 6.42 -1.11 9.83
C LEU A 298 7.33 -0.24 8.95
N ALA A 299 7.51 -0.59 7.68
CA ALA A 299 8.34 0.17 6.76
C ALA A 299 7.78 1.59 6.52
N ILE A 300 6.48 1.72 6.27
CA ILE A 300 5.81 3.01 6.06
C ILE A 300 5.94 3.90 7.31
N ALA A 301 5.70 3.34 8.50
CA ALA A 301 5.82 4.08 9.76
C ALA A 301 7.27 4.56 10.00
N GLU A 302 8.27 3.74 9.70
CA GLU A 302 9.67 4.07 9.96
C GLU A 302 10.22 5.09 8.95
N ILE A 303 9.78 5.04 7.67
CA ILE A 303 10.06 6.10 6.70
C ILE A 303 9.55 7.45 7.22
N GLY A 304 8.33 7.50 7.72
CA GLY A 304 7.75 8.70 8.33
C GLY A 304 8.48 9.12 9.60
N SER A 305 8.86 8.18 10.45
CA SER A 305 9.55 8.43 11.73
C SER A 305 10.91 9.09 11.52
N ILE A 306 11.75 8.55 10.62
CA ILE A 306 13.07 9.16 10.36
C ILE A 306 12.94 10.52 9.65
N SER A 307 11.93 10.69 8.80
CA SER A 307 11.61 11.95 8.12
C SER A 307 11.25 13.04 9.15
N GLU A 308 10.36 12.72 10.08
CA GLU A 308 9.97 13.65 11.15
C GLU A 308 11.18 14.08 12.00
N ARG A 309 12.10 13.18 12.30
CA ARG A 309 13.34 13.52 13.02
C ARG A 309 14.25 14.44 12.22
N ARG A 310 14.36 14.28 10.90
CA ARG A 310 15.12 15.21 10.05
C ARG A 310 14.45 16.57 10.00
N MET A 311 13.12 16.61 9.89
CA MET A 311 12.36 17.85 9.96
C MET A 311 12.62 18.62 11.28
N ALA A 312 12.53 17.93 12.42
CA ALA A 312 12.81 18.50 13.73
C ALA A 312 14.26 19.04 13.84
N LEU A 313 15.23 18.35 13.24
CA LEU A 313 16.61 18.78 13.16
C LEU A 313 16.77 20.06 12.34
N LEU A 314 16.10 20.15 11.18
CA LEU A 314 16.25 21.32 10.29
C LEU A 314 15.77 22.61 10.92
N ILE A 315 14.70 22.59 11.71
CA ILE A 315 14.17 23.77 12.40
C ILE A 315 14.95 24.18 13.66
N ASP A 316 15.81 23.30 14.17
CA ASP A 316 16.68 23.57 15.32
C ASP A 316 17.97 24.27 14.87
N SER A 317 18.09 25.54 15.20
CA SER A 317 19.26 26.36 14.83
C SER A 317 20.57 25.88 15.42
N HIS A 318 20.54 25.18 16.56
CA HIS A 318 21.75 24.63 17.19
C HIS A 318 22.32 23.45 16.42
N LEU A 319 21.44 22.61 15.86
CA LEU A 319 21.81 21.42 15.11
C LEU A 319 22.07 21.70 13.63
N SER A 320 21.15 22.41 12.97
CA SER A 320 21.20 22.68 11.55
C SER A 320 22.10 23.85 11.15
N LYS A 321 22.35 24.78 12.07
CA LYS A 321 22.97 26.09 11.79
C LYS A 321 22.18 26.91 10.74
N LEU A 322 20.87 26.66 10.64
CA LEU A 322 19.91 27.43 9.87
C LEU A 322 19.18 28.43 10.80
N PRO A 323 18.49 29.45 10.27
CA PRO A 323 17.62 30.27 11.08
C PRO A 323 16.58 29.41 11.81
N ALA A 324 16.32 29.75 13.10
CA ALA A 324 15.32 29.02 13.89
C ALA A 324 13.97 28.98 13.15
N PHE A 325 13.35 27.81 13.13
CA PHE A 325 12.10 27.55 12.39
C PHE A 325 12.14 27.92 10.90
N LEU A 326 13.34 28.00 10.30
CA LEU A 326 13.55 28.22 8.86
C LEU A 326 12.87 29.49 8.33
N VAL A 327 12.87 30.57 9.10
CA VAL A 327 12.27 31.84 8.71
C VAL A 327 13.12 33.01 9.15
N ASN A 328 13.08 34.10 8.37
CA ASN A 328 13.68 35.40 8.76
C ASN A 328 12.82 36.11 9.81
N ASN A 329 13.41 37.03 10.56
CA ASN A 329 12.72 37.81 11.57
C ASN A 329 11.93 36.96 12.57
N GLY A 330 12.59 35.93 13.13
CA GLY A 330 12.00 35.08 14.17
C GLY A 330 11.44 35.89 15.34
N GLY A 331 10.28 35.50 15.84
CA GLY A 331 9.51 36.21 16.84
C GLY A 331 8.36 37.01 16.24
N VAL A 332 8.57 37.71 15.11
CA VAL A 332 7.45 38.19 14.28
C VAL A 332 6.88 37.07 13.43
N ASN A 333 7.77 36.28 12.84
CA ASN A 333 7.40 35.08 12.09
C ASN A 333 7.65 33.81 12.95
N SER A 334 6.73 32.85 12.85
CA SER A 334 6.81 31.52 13.47
C SER A 334 7.37 30.45 12.52
N GLY A 335 7.32 30.68 11.22
CA GLY A 335 7.88 29.80 10.20
C GLY A 335 7.33 28.38 10.25
N PHE A 336 8.21 27.40 10.25
CA PHE A 336 7.89 25.97 10.19
C PHE A 336 7.52 25.34 11.56
N MET A 337 7.35 26.13 12.63
CA MET A 337 7.08 25.61 13.96
C MET A 337 5.90 24.66 13.99
N ILE A 338 4.74 25.08 13.49
CA ILE A 338 3.51 24.27 13.52
C ILE A 338 3.48 23.21 12.41
N ALA A 339 4.17 23.42 11.30
CA ALA A 339 4.35 22.39 10.29
C ALA A 339 5.08 21.16 10.87
N GLN A 340 6.10 21.36 11.74
CA GLN A 340 6.75 20.26 12.47
C GLN A 340 5.79 19.56 13.42
N VAL A 341 4.93 20.29 14.13
CA VAL A 341 3.90 19.69 15.00
C VAL A 341 2.94 18.82 14.19
N THR A 342 2.55 19.26 12.99
CA THR A 342 1.73 18.44 12.07
C THR A 342 2.46 17.14 11.70
N ALA A 343 3.74 17.22 11.30
CA ALA A 343 4.53 16.02 10.99
C ALA A 343 4.64 15.07 12.19
N ALA A 344 4.84 15.61 13.40
CA ALA A 344 4.89 14.81 14.63
C ALA A 344 3.54 14.12 14.94
N ALA A 345 2.41 14.79 14.72
CA ALA A 345 1.07 14.23 14.92
C ALA A 345 0.84 13.03 13.96
N LEU A 346 1.13 13.22 12.67
CA LEU A 346 0.99 12.17 11.65
C LEU A 346 1.90 10.96 11.93
N ALA A 347 3.16 11.20 12.29
CA ALA A 347 4.09 10.14 12.65
C ALA A 347 3.66 9.39 13.93
N SER A 348 3.07 10.10 14.90
CA SER A 348 2.54 9.50 16.13
C SER A 348 1.34 8.60 15.86
N GLU A 349 0.41 9.02 15.01
CA GLU A 349 -0.74 8.20 14.58
C GLU A 349 -0.27 6.90 13.92
N ASN A 350 0.71 6.97 13.03
CA ASN A 350 1.27 5.80 12.37
C ASN A 350 1.88 4.78 13.33
N LYS A 351 2.42 5.20 14.49
CA LYS A 351 2.92 4.27 15.52
C LYS A 351 1.80 3.38 16.07
N SER A 352 0.61 3.93 16.26
CA SER A 352 -0.56 3.15 16.69
C SER A 352 -1.06 2.23 15.57
N LEU A 353 -1.10 2.73 14.33
CA LEU A 353 -1.52 1.94 13.18
C LEU A 353 -0.52 0.84 12.80
N ALA A 354 0.76 0.97 13.15
CA ALA A 354 1.79 -0.02 12.88
C ALA A 354 1.73 -1.27 13.80
N HIS A 355 0.85 -1.27 14.81
CA HIS A 355 0.65 -2.48 15.63
C HIS A 355 0.23 -3.65 14.73
N PRO A 356 0.91 -4.84 14.82
CA PRO A 356 0.61 -5.96 13.95
C PRO A 356 -0.84 -6.41 14.05
N ALA A 357 -1.54 -6.49 12.91
CA ALA A 357 -2.91 -6.96 12.85
C ALA A 357 -3.00 -8.49 12.76
N SER A 358 -2.00 -9.14 12.17
CA SER A 358 -1.94 -10.60 11.99
C SER A 358 -1.96 -11.38 13.31
N VAL A 359 -1.60 -10.74 14.43
CA VAL A 359 -1.60 -11.37 15.77
C VAL A 359 -2.95 -11.31 16.48
N ASP A 360 -3.95 -10.63 15.89
CA ASP A 360 -5.28 -10.39 16.52
C ASP A 360 -6.32 -11.38 15.99
N SER A 361 -6.03 -12.67 16.08
CA SER A 361 -6.97 -13.72 15.68
C SER A 361 -8.11 -13.88 16.68
N LEU A 362 -9.36 -13.96 16.18
CA LEU A 362 -10.53 -14.30 16.99
C LEU A 362 -11.50 -15.21 16.21
N PRO A 363 -12.14 -16.20 16.87
CA PRO A 363 -12.98 -17.17 16.19
C PRO A 363 -14.21 -16.55 15.53
N THR A 364 -14.55 -17.04 14.32
CA THR A 364 -15.78 -16.69 13.60
C THR A 364 -16.53 -17.95 13.17
N SER A 365 -17.69 -17.79 12.53
CA SER A 365 -18.50 -18.90 11.98
C SER A 365 -18.79 -20.02 13.00
N ALA A 366 -19.19 -19.64 14.22
CA ALA A 366 -19.49 -20.55 15.34
C ALA A 366 -18.29 -21.48 15.67
N ASN A 367 -17.08 -20.91 15.72
CA ASN A 367 -15.79 -21.57 15.95
C ASN A 367 -15.34 -22.55 14.87
N GLN A 368 -16.00 -22.62 13.71
CA GLN A 368 -15.50 -23.38 12.57
C GLN A 368 -14.23 -22.71 11.99
N GLU A 369 -14.16 -21.39 12.07
CA GLU A 369 -13.02 -20.56 11.71
C GLU A 369 -12.35 -20.11 13.02
N ASP A 370 -11.65 -21.00 13.68
CA ASP A 370 -11.09 -20.80 15.02
C ASP A 370 -9.75 -20.05 15.02
N HIS A 371 -9.15 -19.86 13.84
CA HIS A 371 -7.99 -19.03 13.61
C HIS A 371 -8.18 -18.21 12.33
N VAL A 372 -8.05 -16.89 12.42
CA VAL A 372 -8.24 -15.94 11.31
C VAL A 372 -7.03 -15.01 11.16
N SER A 373 -6.76 -14.53 9.94
CA SER A 373 -5.55 -13.77 9.62
C SER A 373 -5.62 -12.27 9.90
N MET A 374 -6.81 -11.69 9.93
CA MET A 374 -7.06 -10.25 9.91
C MET A 374 -6.42 -9.51 8.70
N ALA A 375 -6.12 -10.22 7.61
CA ALA A 375 -5.39 -9.70 6.45
C ALA A 375 -6.06 -8.47 5.83
N THR A 376 -7.39 -8.44 5.77
CA THR A 376 -8.12 -7.32 5.17
C THR A 376 -7.90 -6.01 5.94
N PHE A 377 -7.92 -6.06 7.28
CA PHE A 377 -7.59 -4.89 8.10
C PHE A 377 -6.08 -4.56 8.02
N ALA A 378 -5.22 -5.58 8.12
CA ALA A 378 -3.77 -5.41 8.00
C ALA A 378 -3.40 -4.65 6.71
N ALA A 379 -4.01 -5.02 5.58
CA ALA A 379 -3.75 -4.43 4.28
C ALA A 379 -4.45 -3.07 4.09
N ARG A 380 -5.72 -2.95 4.46
CA ARG A 380 -6.52 -1.73 4.25
C ARG A 380 -5.95 -0.51 4.97
N ARG A 381 -5.45 -0.67 6.22
CA ARG A 381 -4.86 0.43 7.00
C ARG A 381 -3.61 1.05 6.35
N LEU A 382 -2.94 0.33 5.42
CA LEU A 382 -1.74 0.83 4.74
C LEU A 382 -2.01 2.11 3.95
N ALA A 383 -3.23 2.30 3.42
CA ALA A 383 -3.61 3.52 2.72
C ALA A 383 -3.58 4.75 3.64
N ASP A 384 -4.18 4.64 4.84
CA ASP A 384 -4.19 5.72 5.84
C ASP A 384 -2.77 6.01 6.34
N MET A 385 -1.98 4.95 6.60
CA MET A 385 -0.58 5.09 7.03
C MET A 385 0.30 5.74 5.95
N ALA A 386 0.07 5.39 4.69
CA ALA A 386 0.80 5.98 3.58
C ALA A 386 0.48 7.46 3.42
N GLU A 387 -0.79 7.86 3.58
CA GLU A 387 -1.20 9.26 3.54
C GLU A 387 -0.57 10.07 4.68
N ASN A 388 -0.53 9.52 5.89
CA ASN A 388 0.16 10.14 7.02
C ASN A 388 1.66 10.33 6.74
N THR A 389 2.35 9.30 6.24
CA THR A 389 3.77 9.39 5.89
C THR A 389 4.02 10.36 4.73
N LEU A 390 3.13 10.41 3.75
CA LEU A 390 3.16 11.40 2.67
C LEU A 390 3.13 12.83 3.22
N GLY A 391 2.24 13.09 4.17
CA GLY A 391 2.17 14.39 4.86
C GLY A 391 3.45 14.75 5.60
N VAL A 392 4.06 13.80 6.31
CA VAL A 392 5.35 13.99 6.99
C VAL A 392 6.46 14.33 5.98
N LEU A 393 6.56 13.57 4.88
CA LEU A 393 7.53 13.79 3.81
C LEU A 393 7.31 15.14 3.11
N ALA A 394 6.06 15.55 2.90
CA ALA A 394 5.74 16.85 2.30
C ALA A 394 6.26 18.01 3.15
N VAL A 395 6.08 17.92 4.47
CA VAL A 395 6.60 18.92 5.41
C VAL A 395 8.14 18.95 5.40
N GLU A 396 8.80 17.78 5.42
CA GLU A 396 10.27 17.71 5.33
C GLU A 396 10.76 18.24 3.98
N TYR A 397 10.07 17.96 2.88
CA TYR A 397 10.42 18.45 1.54
C TYR A 397 10.46 19.98 1.48
N LEU A 398 9.42 20.62 2.04
CA LEU A 398 9.37 22.07 2.18
C LEU A 398 10.53 22.59 3.04
N ALA A 399 10.79 21.97 4.18
CA ALA A 399 11.84 22.36 5.11
C ALA A 399 13.24 22.18 4.53
N ALA A 400 13.50 21.06 3.86
CA ALA A 400 14.80 20.80 3.23
C ALA A 400 15.08 21.79 2.08
N ALA A 401 14.09 22.07 1.23
CA ALA A 401 14.21 23.06 0.18
C ALA A 401 14.44 24.47 0.76
N GLN A 402 13.73 24.84 1.81
CA GLN A 402 13.89 26.10 2.52
C GLN A 402 15.30 26.23 3.14
N GLY A 403 15.79 25.16 3.77
CA GLY A 403 17.14 25.10 4.34
C GLY A 403 18.22 25.24 3.27
N MET A 404 18.05 24.60 2.10
CA MET A 404 18.98 24.76 0.97
C MET A 404 18.99 26.18 0.42
N ASP A 405 17.83 26.86 0.36
CA ASP A 405 17.78 28.25 -0.09
C ASP A 405 18.52 29.19 0.88
N PHE A 406 18.52 28.91 2.17
CA PHE A 406 19.34 29.63 3.14
C PHE A 406 20.86 29.42 2.99
N ARG A 407 21.27 28.38 2.22
CA ARG A 407 22.68 28.15 1.86
C ARG A 407 23.14 28.95 0.64
N ALA A 408 22.21 29.64 -0.05
CA ALA A 408 22.56 30.44 -1.22
C ALA A 408 23.74 31.41 -0.87
N PRO A 409 24.71 31.60 -1.80
CA PRO A 409 24.69 31.23 -3.21
C PRO A 409 25.16 29.78 -3.50
N LEU A 410 25.56 28.99 -2.48
CA LEU A 410 26.04 27.62 -2.63
C LEU A 410 24.93 26.71 -3.17
N LYS A 411 25.31 25.79 -4.04
CA LYS A 411 24.43 24.80 -4.63
C LYS A 411 24.71 23.41 -4.08
N GLY A 412 23.63 22.65 -3.91
CA GLY A 412 23.67 21.22 -3.61
C GLY A 412 24.04 20.36 -4.83
N ALA A 413 24.04 19.04 -4.64
CA ALA A 413 24.24 18.09 -5.73
C ALA A 413 23.14 18.21 -6.80
N ALA A 414 23.46 17.83 -8.05
CA ALA A 414 22.56 18.05 -9.21
C ALA A 414 21.15 17.44 -9.02
N ALA A 415 21.04 16.19 -8.53
CA ALA A 415 19.74 15.53 -8.30
C ALA A 415 18.94 16.24 -7.20
N VAL A 416 19.62 16.70 -6.14
CA VAL A 416 19.02 17.42 -5.02
C VAL A 416 18.52 18.81 -5.46
N GLU A 417 19.30 19.53 -6.27
CA GLU A 417 18.87 20.80 -6.88
C GLU A 417 17.70 20.62 -7.84
N GLN A 418 17.65 19.52 -8.58
CA GLN A 418 16.53 19.19 -9.45
C GLN A 418 15.26 18.95 -8.63
N ALA A 419 15.35 18.22 -7.51
CA ALA A 419 14.21 18.01 -6.59
C ALA A 419 13.74 19.36 -6.01
N LYS A 420 14.68 20.21 -5.51
CA LYS A 420 14.34 21.55 -5.05
C LYS A 420 13.63 22.39 -6.12
N ALA A 421 14.12 22.36 -7.35
CA ALA A 421 13.55 23.12 -8.46
C ALA A 421 12.14 22.66 -8.83
N LEU A 422 11.83 21.35 -8.69
CA LEU A 422 10.46 20.83 -8.87
C LEU A 422 9.50 21.45 -7.86
N LEU A 423 9.87 21.47 -6.57
CA LEU A 423 9.07 22.09 -5.53
C LEU A 423 8.89 23.60 -5.76
N ARG A 424 9.95 24.30 -6.13
CA ARG A 424 9.95 25.76 -6.29
C ARG A 424 9.14 26.25 -7.51
N LYS A 425 8.71 25.37 -8.39
CA LYS A 425 7.69 25.70 -9.42
C LYS A 425 6.30 25.88 -8.82
N GLU A 426 5.98 25.19 -7.72
CA GLU A 426 4.65 25.15 -7.11
C GLU A 426 4.60 25.98 -5.81
N VAL A 427 5.70 26.03 -5.06
CA VAL A 427 5.78 26.66 -3.75
C VAL A 427 6.99 27.59 -3.68
N SER A 428 6.74 28.87 -3.48
CA SER A 428 7.81 29.88 -3.34
C SER A 428 8.56 29.74 -2.00
N PHE A 429 9.73 30.37 -1.92
CA PHE A 429 10.46 30.54 -0.66
C PHE A 429 9.54 31.13 0.44
N TYR A 430 9.71 30.67 1.68
CA TYR A 430 8.91 31.10 2.83
C TYR A 430 9.66 32.22 3.54
N ASP A 431 9.42 33.47 3.15
CA ASP A 431 10.08 34.67 3.66
C ASP A 431 9.35 35.32 4.83
N VAL A 432 8.03 35.16 4.88
CA VAL A 432 7.10 35.70 5.86
C VAL A 432 5.96 34.71 6.10
N ASP A 433 5.42 34.70 7.32
CA ASP A 433 4.31 33.84 7.68
C ASP A 433 3.11 34.04 6.75
N ARG A 434 2.61 32.92 6.19
CA ARG A 434 1.44 32.86 5.33
C ARG A 434 0.61 31.61 5.62
N TYR A 435 -0.57 31.50 5.03
CA TYR A 435 -1.39 30.29 5.15
C TYR A 435 -0.62 29.08 4.62
N PHE A 436 -0.21 28.18 5.54
CA PHE A 436 0.80 27.15 5.25
C PHE A 436 0.21 25.86 4.64
N ALA A 437 -1.05 25.50 4.98
CA ALA A 437 -1.63 24.22 4.54
C ALA A 437 -1.63 24.05 3.00
N PRO A 438 -1.89 25.08 2.17
CA PRO A 438 -1.79 24.94 0.72
C PRO A 438 -0.39 24.60 0.21
N ASP A 439 0.66 25.03 0.90
CA ASP A 439 2.03 24.71 0.52
C ASP A 439 2.34 23.23 0.83
N ILE A 440 1.85 22.72 1.97
CA ILE A 440 1.95 21.30 2.33
C ILE A 440 1.23 20.44 1.29
N GLU A 441 -0.01 20.82 0.90
CA GLU A 441 -0.78 20.05 -0.08
C GLU A 441 -0.10 20.02 -1.45
N LYS A 442 0.43 21.15 -1.94
CA LYS A 442 1.18 21.18 -3.21
C LYS A 442 2.43 20.29 -3.18
N ALA A 443 3.14 20.28 -2.05
CA ALA A 443 4.27 19.38 -1.87
C ALA A 443 3.81 17.91 -1.86
N ALA A 444 2.73 17.60 -1.14
CA ALA A 444 2.14 16.27 -1.08
C ALA A 444 1.68 15.78 -2.47
N GLU A 445 1.06 16.65 -3.28
CA GLU A 445 0.66 16.32 -4.65
C GLU A 445 1.84 15.92 -5.55
N LEU A 446 2.97 16.61 -5.46
CA LEU A 446 4.18 16.22 -6.19
C LEU A 446 4.64 14.81 -5.80
N LEU A 447 4.57 14.48 -4.51
CA LEU A 447 4.96 13.15 -3.99
C LEU A 447 3.95 12.08 -4.37
N ARG A 448 2.65 12.35 -4.26
CA ARG A 448 1.54 11.44 -4.60
C ARG A 448 1.59 11.01 -6.07
N HIS A 449 2.11 11.89 -6.93
CA HIS A 449 2.32 11.60 -8.36
C HIS A 449 3.72 11.06 -8.70
N GLY A 450 4.51 10.66 -7.71
CA GLY A 450 5.82 10.04 -7.92
C GLY A 450 6.82 10.94 -8.67
N ARG A 451 6.70 12.29 -8.54
CA ARG A 451 7.55 13.22 -9.32
C ARG A 451 9.03 13.15 -8.99
N LEU A 452 9.39 12.55 -7.87
CA LEU A 452 10.77 12.36 -7.45
C LEU A 452 11.35 10.98 -7.84
N ASN A 453 10.50 10.02 -8.25
CA ASN A 453 10.90 8.64 -8.51
C ASN A 453 12.00 8.52 -9.56
N SER A 454 11.94 9.33 -10.62
CA SER A 454 12.92 9.35 -11.71
C SER A 454 14.34 9.80 -11.30
N LEU A 455 14.49 10.33 -10.08
CA LEU A 455 15.80 10.71 -9.54
C LEU A 455 16.55 9.54 -8.91
N LEU A 456 15.87 8.41 -8.67
CA LEU A 456 16.49 7.19 -8.16
C LEU A 456 17.12 6.36 -9.30
N PRO A 457 18.15 5.57 -9.00
CA PRO A 457 18.62 4.55 -9.95
C PRO A 457 17.49 3.55 -10.27
N ALA A 458 17.39 3.15 -11.53
CA ALA A 458 16.40 2.17 -11.99
C ALA A 458 16.59 0.78 -11.33
N ASN A 459 15.53 -0.01 -11.30
CA ASN A 459 15.51 -1.42 -10.85
C ASN A 459 15.83 -1.67 -9.37
N LEU A 460 15.66 -0.69 -8.49
CA LEU A 460 15.84 -0.88 -7.04
C LEU A 460 14.57 -1.27 -6.31
N LEU A 461 13.42 -0.91 -6.85
CA LEU A 461 12.08 -1.23 -6.35
C LEU A 461 11.36 -2.14 -7.33
N SER A 462 10.40 -2.93 -6.84
CA SER A 462 9.73 -3.96 -7.65
C SER A 462 8.83 -3.38 -8.74
N SER A 463 8.34 -2.16 -8.54
CA SER A 463 7.43 -1.47 -9.48
C SER A 463 8.13 -0.47 -10.41
N PHE A 464 9.43 -0.24 -10.24
CA PHE A 464 10.21 0.72 -11.06
C PHE A 464 11.31 0.04 -11.84
#